data_53fafd6e9fbe016d24dc79aaac35fecc
#
_entry.id   53fafd6e9fbe016d24dc79aaac35fecc
#
_cell.length_a   1.000
_cell.length_b   1.000
_cell.length_c   1.000
_cell.angle_alpha   90.00
_cell.angle_beta   90.00
_cell.angle_gamma   90.00
#
_symmetry.space_group_name_H-M   'P 1'
#
loop_
_entity.id
_entity.type
_entity.pdbx_description
1 polymer ?
#
loop_
_entity_poly.entity_id
_entity_poly.type
_entity_poly.pdbx_seq_one_letter_code
_entity_poly.pdbx_strand_id
1 'polypeptide(L)'
;MKKTLAATVAAALGALMLSGCSTVADKETTLKWAGHYNGTGLTMSGEGQPVEVTLDQYQCFVYFPKKQGELLTGFYSLKGDVMELKTTGEGRTIYFRTTEPGTMELLDDSGNPIENPPEGCCVFERN
;
A
#
# COMPACT_ATOMS: atom_id res chain seq x y z
N MET A 1 23.39 -9.06 -24.50
CA MET A 1 23.02 -8.81 -25.10
C MET A 1 22.58 -8.74 -25.40
N LYS A 2 22.84 -8.84 -24.88
CA LYS A 2 22.30 -8.60 -25.35
C LYS A 2 21.72 -8.49 -25.34
N LYS A 3 21.85 -8.55 -24.95
CA LYS A 3 21.05 -8.26 -25.21
C LYS A 3 20.46 -7.96 -25.07
N THR A 4 20.73 -7.90 -24.66
CA THR A 4 19.96 -7.41 -24.89
C THR A 4 19.32 -7.09 -24.79
N LEU A 5 19.49 -7.07 -24.43
CA LEU A 5 18.72 -6.64 -24.69
C LEU A 5 18.08 -6.52 -24.62
N ALA A 6 18.36 -6.61 -24.43
CA ALA A 6 17.64 -6.26 -24.70
C ALA A 6 16.94 -6.20 -24.37
N ALA A 7 17.16 -6.29 -23.98
CA ALA A 7 16.49 -5.95 -24.12
C ALA A 7 15.85 -5.79 -23.77
N THR A 8 15.95 -5.66 -23.42
CA THR A 8 15.30 -5.25 -23.60
C THR A 8 14.57 -5.08 -23.42
N VAL A 9 14.73 -5.05 -23.19
CA VAL A 9 13.97 -4.69 -23.46
C VAL A 9 13.15 -4.68 -23.23
N ALA A 10 13.36 -4.83 -23.07
CA ALA A 10 12.63 -4.58 -23.27
C ALA A 10 11.89 -4.54 -22.91
N ALA A 11 12.06 -4.56 -22.64
CA ALA A 11 11.40 -4.23 -22.74
C ALA A 11 10.76 -4.04 -22.42
N ALA A 12 10.90 -3.90 -22.23
CA ALA A 12 10.34 -3.47 -22.41
C ALA A 12 9.66 -3.26 -22.25
N LEU A 13 9.61 -3.22 -22.04
CA LEU A 13 8.95 -2.88 -22.21
C LEU A 13 8.08 -2.68 -22.02
N GLY A 14 8.05 -2.64 -21.80
CA GLY A 14 7.39 -2.13 -21.94
C GLY A 14 6.62 -2.02 -21.48
N ALA A 15 6.58 -1.92 -21.34
CA ALA A 15 5.96 -1.57 -21.23
C ALA A 15 5.49 -1.34 -20.57
N LEU A 16 5.70 -1.22 -20.32
CA LEU A 16 5.26 -0.78 -20.03
C LEU A 16 4.72 -0.36 -19.46
N MET A 17 4.71 -0.06 -19.21
CA MET A 17 4.23 0.53 -18.80
C MET A 17 3.32 0.94 -18.67
N LEU A 18 3.55 1.08 -18.92
CA LEU A 18 2.39 1.55 -18.96
C LEU A 18 1.55 1.69 -17.85
N SER A 19 0.82 1.30 -17.43
CA SER A 19 0.17 1.52 -16.18
C SER A 19 1.20 1.26 -15.12
N GLY A 20 1.49 2.14 -14.27
CA GLY A 20 2.53 1.99 -13.28
C GLY A 20 2.37 0.78 -12.37
N CYS A 21 1.23 0.10 -12.40
CA CYS A 21 1.00 -1.06 -11.55
C CYS A 21 1.77 -2.30 -11.99
N SER A 22 2.33 -2.27 -13.19
CA SER A 22 3.04 -3.44 -13.70
C SER A 22 4.54 -3.27 -13.63
N THR A 23 5.02 -2.58 -12.61
CA THR A 23 6.45 -2.39 -12.45
C THR A 23 7.14 -3.71 -12.11
N VAL A 24 8.45 -3.71 -12.25
CA VAL A 24 9.25 -4.86 -11.87
C VAL A 24 9.24 -4.94 -10.35
N ALA A 25 8.37 -5.73 -9.85
CA ALA A 25 8.21 -5.85 -8.42
C ALA A 25 8.99 -7.04 -7.90
N ASP A 26 9.30 -6.99 -6.65
CA ASP A 26 9.76 -8.15 -5.93
C ASP A 26 8.54 -9.05 -5.75
N LYS A 27 8.44 -10.06 -6.59
CA LYS A 27 7.28 -10.95 -6.59
C LYS A 27 7.04 -11.59 -5.24
N GLU A 28 8.11 -11.96 -4.57
CA GLU A 28 7.97 -12.57 -3.25
C GLU A 28 7.29 -11.60 -2.29
N THR A 29 7.73 -10.36 -2.28
CA THR A 29 7.17 -9.36 -1.39
C THR A 29 5.71 -9.09 -1.72
N THR A 30 5.39 -8.92 -3.02
CA THR A 30 4.02 -8.60 -3.39
C THR A 30 3.08 -9.77 -3.10
N LEU A 31 3.51 -11.01 -3.38
CA LEU A 31 2.66 -12.16 -3.07
C LEU A 31 2.44 -12.33 -1.58
N LYS A 32 3.46 -11.99 -0.81
CA LYS A 32 3.39 -12.12 0.63
C LYS A 32 2.37 -11.17 1.24
N TRP A 33 2.24 -9.97 0.66
CA TRP A 33 1.40 -8.92 1.24
C TRP A 33 0.10 -8.68 0.48
N ALA A 34 -0.08 -9.26 -0.70
CA ALA A 34 -1.28 -9.04 -1.49
C ALA A 34 -2.50 -9.59 -0.77
N GLY A 35 -3.64 -8.92 -0.95
CA GLY A 35 -4.89 -9.37 -0.38
C GLY A 35 -5.76 -8.21 0.06
N HIS A 36 -6.89 -8.58 0.67
CA HIS A 36 -7.84 -7.64 1.23
C HIS A 36 -7.63 -7.54 2.73
N TYR A 37 -7.48 -6.32 3.22
CA TYR A 37 -7.27 -6.07 4.65
C TYR A 37 -8.42 -5.23 5.17
N ASN A 38 -8.88 -5.55 6.37
CA ASN A 38 -9.90 -4.76 7.06
C ASN A 38 -9.34 -4.28 8.38
N GLY A 39 -9.64 -3.04 8.73
CA GLY A 39 -9.20 -2.50 9.99
C GLY A 39 -9.89 -1.19 10.29
N THR A 40 -9.43 -0.54 11.33
CA THR A 40 -9.95 0.76 11.75
C THR A 40 -8.87 1.80 11.49
N GLY A 41 -9.19 2.74 10.62
CA GLY A 41 -8.34 3.90 10.37
C GLY A 41 -8.92 5.12 11.04
N LEU A 42 -8.47 6.31 10.60
CA LEU A 42 -8.85 7.56 11.22
C LEU A 42 -9.60 8.45 10.24
N THR A 43 -10.63 9.12 10.73
CA THR A 43 -11.28 10.20 10.00
C THR A 43 -10.40 11.45 10.10
N MET A 44 -10.78 12.51 9.37
CA MET A 44 -10.03 13.75 9.44
C MET A 44 -10.08 14.37 10.83
N SER A 45 -11.13 14.08 11.60
CA SER A 45 -11.25 14.58 12.97
C SER A 45 -10.57 13.67 13.99
N GLY A 46 -9.92 12.59 13.55
CA GLY A 46 -9.20 11.72 14.45
C GLY A 46 -10.00 10.60 15.06
N GLU A 47 -11.23 10.40 14.59
CA GLU A 47 -12.07 9.31 15.08
C GLU A 47 -11.81 8.05 14.29
N GLY A 48 -12.07 6.90 14.92
CA GLY A 48 -11.93 5.64 14.23
C GLY A 48 -13.02 5.39 13.23
N GLN A 49 -12.68 4.77 12.11
CA GLN A 49 -13.66 4.36 11.11
C GLN A 49 -13.20 3.09 10.42
N PRO A 50 -14.14 2.29 9.93
CA PRO A 50 -13.75 1.11 9.15
C PRO A 50 -13.07 1.53 7.85
N VAL A 51 -12.01 0.83 7.51
CA VAL A 51 -11.28 1.07 6.27
C VAL A 51 -10.94 -0.27 5.66
N GLU A 52 -11.06 -0.37 4.35
CA GLU A 52 -10.60 -1.54 3.60
C GLU A 52 -9.38 -1.16 2.79
N VAL A 53 -8.37 -2.01 2.82
CA VAL A 53 -7.17 -1.81 2.01
C VAL A 53 -6.99 -3.06 1.16
N THR A 54 -6.83 -2.85 -0.13
CA THR A 54 -6.53 -3.93 -1.05
C THR A 54 -5.13 -3.71 -1.60
N LEU A 55 -4.29 -4.72 -1.46
CA LEU A 55 -2.95 -4.72 -2.05
C LEU A 55 -2.95 -5.80 -3.11
N ASP A 56 -2.62 -5.43 -4.35
CA ASP A 56 -2.64 -6.43 -5.40
C ASP A 56 -1.22 -6.92 -5.69
N GLN A 57 -1.12 -7.89 -6.57
CA GLN A 57 0.15 -8.54 -6.86
C GLN A 57 1.06 -7.70 -7.75
N TYR A 58 0.59 -6.54 -8.22
CA TYR A 58 1.34 -5.66 -9.09
C TYR A 58 1.77 -4.37 -8.39
N GLN A 59 1.75 -4.37 -7.06
CA GLN A 59 2.13 -3.23 -6.22
C GLN A 59 1.15 -2.07 -6.26
N CYS A 60 -0.09 -2.31 -6.67
CA CYS A 60 -1.12 -1.29 -6.59
C CYS A 60 -1.93 -1.46 -5.31
N PHE A 61 -2.45 -0.35 -4.82
CA PHE A 61 -3.31 -0.42 -3.65
C PHE A 61 -4.58 0.37 -3.88
N VAL A 62 -5.62 0.00 -3.11
CA VAL A 62 -6.83 0.78 -2.94
C VAL A 62 -7.04 0.94 -1.45
N TYR A 63 -7.18 2.19 -1.01
CA TYR A 63 -7.45 2.50 0.39
C TYR A 63 -8.84 3.12 0.42
N PHE A 64 -9.77 2.42 1.07
CA PHE A 64 -11.19 2.76 1.00
C PHE A 64 -11.76 3.03 2.40
N PRO A 65 -11.80 4.32 2.81
CA PRO A 65 -12.50 4.68 4.07
C PRO A 65 -13.99 4.48 3.87
N LYS A 66 -14.65 3.86 4.85
CA LYS A 66 -16.05 3.49 4.68
C LYS A 66 -17.02 4.60 5.05
N LYS A 67 -16.59 5.54 5.87
CA LYS A 67 -17.49 6.59 6.35
C LYS A 67 -17.10 7.96 5.88
N GLN A 68 -15.83 8.32 6.03
CA GLN A 68 -15.40 9.69 5.76
C GLN A 68 -14.03 9.66 5.12
N GLY A 69 -13.94 10.23 3.93
CA GLY A 69 -12.69 10.29 3.21
C GLY A 69 -12.87 9.80 1.79
N GLU A 70 -11.84 10.03 1.00
CA GLU A 70 -11.86 9.66 -0.42
C GLU A 70 -11.19 8.31 -0.60
N LEU A 71 -11.66 7.59 -1.59
CA LEU A 71 -11.00 6.39 -2.03
C LEU A 71 -9.65 6.79 -2.64
N LEU A 72 -8.57 6.20 -2.14
CA LEU A 72 -7.23 6.52 -2.59
C LEU A 72 -6.63 5.31 -3.30
N THR A 73 -5.93 5.57 -4.39
CA THR A 73 -5.25 4.52 -5.15
C THR A 73 -3.82 4.94 -5.43
N GLY A 74 -2.98 3.98 -5.74
CA GLY A 74 -1.59 4.25 -6.05
C GLY A 74 -0.76 2.99 -5.96
N PHE A 75 0.50 3.17 -5.56
CA PHE A 75 1.45 2.08 -5.51
C PHE A 75 1.97 1.89 -4.10
N TYR A 76 2.28 0.65 -3.74
CA TYR A 76 2.88 0.41 -2.44
C TYR A 76 4.26 -0.20 -2.59
N SER A 77 5.11 0.09 -1.62
CA SER A 77 6.45 -0.48 -1.56
C SER A 77 6.80 -0.73 -0.11
N LEU A 78 7.74 -1.63 0.10
CA LEU A 78 8.16 -2.00 1.44
C LEU A 78 9.58 -1.52 1.66
N LYS A 79 9.80 -0.80 2.76
CA LYS A 79 11.14 -0.35 3.16
C LYS A 79 11.38 -0.83 4.58
N GLY A 80 12.14 -1.92 4.71
CA GLY A 80 12.31 -2.54 6.01
C GLY A 80 10.99 -3.08 6.49
N ASP A 81 10.53 -2.63 7.65
CA ASP A 81 9.25 -3.05 8.19
C ASP A 81 8.15 -2.00 8.01
N VAL A 82 8.37 -1.02 7.15
CA VAL A 82 7.37 0.02 6.88
C VAL A 82 6.92 -0.10 5.44
N MET A 83 5.60 -0.20 5.26
CA MET A 83 5.01 -0.20 3.93
C MET A 83 4.51 1.20 3.62
N GLU A 84 4.90 1.72 2.45
CA GLU A 84 4.50 3.04 2.00
C GLU A 84 3.49 2.90 0.87
N LEU A 85 2.33 3.50 1.06
CA LEU A 85 1.28 3.54 0.04
C LEU A 85 1.26 4.97 -0.51
N LYS A 86 1.79 5.14 -1.71
CA LYS A 86 1.90 6.47 -2.32
C LYS A 86 0.75 6.67 -3.29
N THR A 87 -0.07 7.68 -3.02
CA THR A 87 -1.22 7.97 -3.86
C THR A 87 -0.78 8.62 -5.17
N THR A 88 -1.49 8.28 -6.24
CA THR A 88 -1.26 8.94 -7.52
C THR A 88 -1.97 10.28 -7.52
N GLY A 89 -1.25 11.31 -7.93
CA GLY A 89 -1.84 12.62 -8.17
C GLY A 89 -1.94 13.54 -6.98
N GLU A 90 -1.88 13.04 -5.76
CA GLU A 90 -2.08 13.89 -4.58
C GLU A 90 -0.83 14.08 -3.74
N GLY A 91 0.19 13.30 -3.99
CA GLY A 91 1.42 13.42 -3.23
C GLY A 91 1.31 12.96 -1.79
N ARG A 92 0.26 12.25 -1.46
CA ARG A 92 0.06 11.76 -0.10
C ARG A 92 0.67 10.37 0.04
N THR A 93 1.20 10.08 1.22
CA THR A 93 1.71 8.75 1.54
C THR A 93 1.06 8.24 2.80
N ILE A 94 0.60 7.00 2.75
CA ILE A 94 0.05 6.32 3.91
C ILE A 94 1.06 5.28 4.35
N TYR A 95 1.33 5.24 5.65
CA TYR A 95 2.35 4.34 6.19
C TYR A 95 1.72 3.26 7.05
N PHE A 96 2.19 2.04 6.87
CA PHE A 96 1.83 0.92 7.73
C PHE A 96 3.09 0.26 8.24
N ARG A 97 3.08 -0.15 9.50
CA ARG A 97 4.12 -1.02 9.99
C ARG A 97 3.69 -2.47 9.72
N THR A 98 4.60 -3.24 9.14
CA THR A 98 4.34 -4.63 8.83
C THR A 98 4.92 -5.48 9.94
N THR A 99 4.06 -6.17 10.68
CA THR A 99 4.52 -7.02 11.78
C THR A 99 4.72 -8.44 11.30
N GLU A 100 3.72 -8.98 10.64
CA GLU A 100 3.81 -10.31 10.05
C GLU A 100 2.89 -10.33 8.83
N PRO A 101 3.12 -11.23 7.88
CA PRO A 101 2.27 -11.27 6.70
C PRO A 101 0.80 -11.42 7.11
N GLY A 102 -0.02 -10.53 6.57
CA GLY A 102 -1.44 -10.54 6.89
C GLY A 102 -1.86 -9.57 7.97
N THR A 103 -0.91 -8.91 8.63
CA THR A 103 -1.23 -7.95 9.70
C THR A 103 -0.41 -6.69 9.51
N MET A 104 -1.08 -5.54 9.56
CA MET A 104 -0.43 -4.25 9.38
C MET A 104 -0.98 -3.28 10.42
N GLU A 105 -0.13 -2.35 10.85
CA GLU A 105 -0.52 -1.30 11.79
C GLU A 105 -0.41 0.05 11.12
N LEU A 106 -1.50 0.81 11.11
CA LEU A 106 -1.50 2.15 10.52
C LEU A 106 -0.63 3.09 11.35
N LEU A 107 0.22 3.84 10.66
CA LEU A 107 1.10 4.83 11.29
C LEU A 107 0.62 6.23 10.95
N ASP A 108 1.22 7.23 11.57
CA ASP A 108 0.86 8.61 11.27
C ASP A 108 1.52 9.06 9.97
N ASP A 109 1.31 10.33 9.61
CA ASP A 109 1.78 10.85 8.33
C ASP A 109 3.30 10.94 8.25
N SER A 110 3.99 10.77 9.36
CA SER A 110 5.45 10.78 9.39
C SER A 110 6.04 9.38 9.51
N GLY A 111 5.18 8.35 9.54
CA GLY A 111 5.65 6.99 9.67
C GLY A 111 5.90 6.55 11.10
N ASN A 112 5.39 7.28 12.06
CA ASN A 112 5.54 6.95 13.47
C ASN A 112 4.25 6.38 14.05
N PRO A 113 4.32 5.66 15.17
CA PRO A 113 3.09 5.17 15.79
C PRO A 113 2.15 6.32 16.13
N ILE A 114 0.85 6.09 15.93
CA ILE A 114 -0.17 7.09 16.21
C ILE A 114 -0.29 7.25 17.71
N GLU A 115 -0.24 8.49 18.18
CA GLU A 115 -0.39 8.79 19.60
C GLU A 115 -1.87 8.79 19.98
N ASN A 116 -2.15 8.19 21.14
CA ASN A 116 -3.51 8.14 21.68
C ASN A 116 -4.53 7.67 20.64
N PRO A 117 -4.31 6.49 20.06
CA PRO A 117 -5.24 6.01 19.03
C PRO A 117 -6.61 5.72 19.64
N PRO A 118 -7.67 5.95 18.87
CA PRO A 118 -8.99 5.57 19.36
C PRO A 118 -9.09 4.06 19.50
N GLU A 119 -10.04 3.64 20.30
CA GLU A 119 -10.22 2.21 20.54
C GLU A 119 -10.46 1.47 19.23
N GLY A 120 -9.78 0.36 19.06
CA GLY A 120 -9.90 -0.46 17.87
C GLY A 120 -9.01 -0.03 16.71
N CYS A 121 -8.45 1.17 16.74
CA CYS A 121 -7.45 1.59 15.78
C CYS A 121 -6.14 0.92 16.20
N CYS A 122 -5.25 0.57 15.36
CA CYS A 122 -5.11 0.85 13.95
C CYS A 122 -4.60 -0.40 13.24
N VAL A 123 -5.03 -1.55 13.70
CA VAL A 123 -4.56 -2.83 13.19
C VAL A 123 -5.45 -3.28 12.05
N PHE A 124 -4.81 -3.67 10.95
CA PHE A 124 -5.48 -4.17 9.76
C PHE A 124 -5.10 -5.62 9.56
N GLU A 125 -6.09 -6.45 9.31
CA GLU A 125 -5.86 -7.88 9.14
C GLU A 125 -6.42 -8.34 7.81
N ARG A 126 -5.69 -9.25 7.18
CA ARG A 126 -6.08 -9.81 5.91
C ARG A 126 -7.17 -10.85 6.11
N ASN A 127 -8.18 -10.82 5.24
CA ASN A 127 -9.27 -11.79 5.27
C ASN A 127 -8.78 -13.18 4.91
#